data_e257bcf66f349c8ab22d0a82b20ed5f4
#
_entry.id   e257bcf66f349c8ab22d0a82b20ed5f4
#
_cell.length_a   1.000
_cell.length_b   1.000
_cell.length_c   1.000
_cell.angle_alpha   90.00
_cell.angle_beta   90.00
_cell.angle_gamma   90.00
#
_symmetry.space_group_name_H-M   'P 1'
#
loop_
_entity.id
_entity.type
_entity.pdbx_description
1 polymer ?
#
loop_
_entity_poly.entity_id
_entity_poly.type
_entity_poly.pdbx_seq_one_letter_code
_entity_poly.pdbx_strand_id
1 'polypeptide(L)'
;MEAPATVDDVPIAGRCDPRFDEVREQFARNFVERGEVGAGLCVLVDGEPVIDLVGGWADADRTRLWQTDTLVDVYSVGKAVVALLALQLVDEGRIALDDPVASVWPEFAAGGKESATIRHALCHRAGVPAIRIPLTNADLWEWDTMTAALAATEPWWEPGTQHAYHTNTYGHLIGGIIHRVTGELPGTRLQSVAEPLGADIWCGLPEVEQARCAEVIWALGEMPPLPDPDTLLGDARMTQLSYFNPPGYSSMGVVNTPQWRATQIPSTNSHATAAGIARIYQGLLEPGRLLSEALLSEATSPQSVGYCPILGEEVTFGLGFKPTTERRPFGPNPASFGHFGTGGALGFADPDATVAFGYAMNHVIPRWQSSRNRSLMDALYRCL
;
A
#
# COMPACT_ATOMS: atom_id res chain seq x y z
N MET A 1 -19.62 31.92 -13.98
CA MET A 1 -19.52 30.97 -12.85
C MET A 1 -20.40 29.79 -13.23
N GLU A 2 -19.81 28.63 -13.47
CA GLU A 2 -20.59 27.41 -13.62
C GLU A 2 -21.30 27.10 -12.29
N ALA A 3 -22.53 26.58 -12.38
CA ALA A 3 -23.23 26.10 -11.18
C ALA A 3 -22.38 25.00 -10.52
N PRO A 4 -22.36 24.91 -9.18
CA PRO A 4 -21.68 23.82 -8.51
C PRO A 4 -22.28 22.49 -8.99
N ALA A 5 -21.41 21.51 -9.32
CA ALA A 5 -21.84 20.19 -9.71
C ALA A 5 -22.72 19.57 -8.60
N THR A 6 -23.79 18.91 -9.00
CA THR A 6 -24.65 18.15 -8.08
C THR A 6 -24.27 16.68 -8.09
N VAL A 7 -24.74 15.91 -7.13
CA VAL A 7 -24.50 14.45 -7.06
C VAL A 7 -24.98 13.74 -8.33
N ASP A 8 -26.05 14.24 -8.94
CA ASP A 8 -26.63 13.68 -10.17
C ASP A 8 -25.78 13.93 -11.42
N ASP A 9 -24.85 14.86 -11.36
CA ASP A 9 -23.94 15.19 -12.47
C ASP A 9 -22.69 14.27 -12.52
N VAL A 10 -22.47 13.46 -11.47
CA VAL A 10 -21.31 12.57 -11.38
C VAL A 10 -21.60 11.25 -12.08
N PRO A 11 -20.80 10.84 -13.08
CA PRO A 11 -20.97 9.52 -13.69
C PRO A 11 -20.60 8.43 -12.69
N ILE A 12 -21.60 7.77 -12.11
CA ILE A 12 -21.43 6.62 -11.21
C ILE A 12 -22.07 5.40 -11.86
N ALA A 13 -21.33 4.30 -11.89
CA ALA A 13 -21.77 3.02 -12.42
C ALA A 13 -21.45 1.90 -11.41
N GLY A 14 -21.97 0.70 -11.70
CA GLY A 14 -21.73 -0.48 -10.89
C GLY A 14 -22.93 -0.89 -10.05
N ARG A 15 -22.69 -1.77 -9.07
CA ARG A 15 -23.72 -2.39 -8.23
C ARG A 15 -23.59 -1.93 -6.79
N CYS A 16 -24.73 -1.66 -6.15
CA CYS A 16 -24.84 -1.44 -4.71
C CYS A 16 -26.13 -2.13 -4.24
N ASP A 17 -26.02 -3.01 -3.26
CA ASP A 17 -27.20 -3.58 -2.61
C ASP A 17 -27.97 -2.43 -1.93
N PRO A 18 -29.31 -2.33 -2.08
CA PRO A 18 -30.11 -1.25 -1.50
C PRO A 18 -29.89 -1.03 0.01
N ARG A 19 -29.52 -2.06 0.74
CA ARG A 19 -29.16 -1.95 2.16
C ARG A 19 -28.01 -0.98 2.42
N PHE A 20 -27.15 -0.75 1.42
CA PHE A 20 -25.97 0.12 1.48
C PHE A 20 -26.13 1.42 0.66
N ASP A 21 -27.36 1.86 0.39
CA ASP A 21 -27.59 3.10 -0.37
C ASP A 21 -26.93 4.32 0.27
N GLU A 22 -26.78 4.36 1.60
CA GLU A 22 -26.02 5.43 2.28
C GLU A 22 -24.55 5.45 1.87
N VAL A 23 -23.92 4.30 1.65
CA VAL A 23 -22.53 4.22 1.15
C VAL A 23 -22.43 4.78 -0.26
N ARG A 24 -23.39 4.43 -1.12
CA ARG A 24 -23.48 4.97 -2.49
C ARG A 24 -23.63 6.49 -2.49
N GLU A 25 -24.46 7.03 -1.59
CA GLU A 25 -24.60 8.48 -1.41
C GLU A 25 -23.27 9.11 -0.98
N GLN A 26 -22.59 8.56 0.02
CA GLN A 26 -21.28 9.08 0.46
C GLN A 26 -20.21 8.98 -0.63
N PHE A 27 -20.24 7.92 -1.45
CA PHE A 27 -19.36 7.79 -2.61
C PHE A 27 -19.60 8.90 -3.62
N ALA A 28 -20.85 9.19 -3.95
CA ALA A 28 -21.21 10.29 -4.84
C ALA A 28 -20.80 11.66 -4.27
N ARG A 29 -21.03 11.89 -2.98
CA ARG A 29 -20.64 13.13 -2.29
C ARG A 29 -19.11 13.35 -2.27
N ASN A 30 -18.31 12.30 -2.36
CA ASN A 30 -16.85 12.45 -2.47
C ASN A 30 -16.45 13.30 -3.70
N PHE A 31 -17.14 13.15 -4.81
CA PHE A 31 -16.85 13.87 -6.05
C PHE A 31 -17.28 15.35 -5.97
N VAL A 32 -18.38 15.63 -5.29
CA VAL A 32 -18.96 16.98 -5.23
C VAL A 32 -18.35 17.79 -4.06
N GLU A 33 -18.12 17.15 -2.91
CA GLU A 33 -17.80 17.85 -1.67
C GLU A 33 -16.35 17.67 -1.21
N ARG A 34 -15.66 16.56 -1.63
CA ARG A 34 -14.38 16.15 -1.04
C ARG A 34 -13.24 16.04 -2.07
N GLY A 35 -13.47 16.58 -3.27
CA GLY A 35 -12.44 16.70 -4.29
C GLY A 35 -12.01 15.38 -4.93
N GLU A 36 -12.89 14.37 -5.01
CA GLU A 36 -12.62 13.17 -5.79
C GLU A 36 -12.68 13.48 -7.29
N VAL A 37 -11.82 12.82 -8.10
CA VAL A 37 -11.84 12.92 -9.55
C VAL A 37 -12.27 11.61 -10.18
N GLY A 38 -11.63 10.52 -9.81
CA GLY A 38 -11.99 9.17 -10.21
C GLY A 38 -11.72 8.18 -9.11
N ALA A 39 -12.63 7.23 -8.90
CA ALA A 39 -12.50 6.22 -7.86
C ALA A 39 -13.29 4.94 -8.15
N GLY A 40 -12.85 3.86 -7.52
CA GLY A 40 -13.58 2.61 -7.36
C GLY A 40 -13.74 2.24 -5.88
N LEU A 41 -14.86 1.62 -5.54
CA LEU A 41 -15.17 1.08 -4.21
C LEU A 41 -15.74 -0.32 -4.35
N CYS A 42 -15.12 -1.29 -3.69
CA CYS A 42 -15.65 -2.65 -3.61
C CYS A 42 -15.71 -3.11 -2.15
N VAL A 43 -16.85 -3.68 -1.76
CA VAL A 43 -17.06 -4.25 -0.42
C VAL A 43 -17.69 -5.63 -0.57
N LEU A 44 -17.08 -6.60 0.11
CA LEU A 44 -17.65 -7.93 0.29
C LEU A 44 -18.08 -8.11 1.74
N VAL A 45 -19.23 -8.71 1.95
CA VAL A 45 -19.75 -9.10 3.27
C VAL A 45 -20.08 -10.58 3.19
N ASP A 46 -19.61 -11.39 4.12
CA ASP A 46 -19.74 -12.85 4.10
C ASP A 46 -19.25 -13.48 2.78
N GLY A 47 -18.24 -12.89 2.15
CA GLY A 47 -17.69 -13.34 0.86
C GLY A 47 -18.46 -12.87 -0.38
N GLU A 48 -19.63 -12.25 -0.21
CA GLU A 48 -20.47 -11.80 -1.32
C GLU A 48 -20.26 -10.31 -1.62
N PRO A 49 -20.09 -9.91 -2.89
CA PRO A 49 -19.94 -8.52 -3.26
C PRO A 49 -21.25 -7.76 -3.10
N VAL A 50 -21.35 -6.91 -2.07
CA VAL A 50 -22.52 -6.07 -1.80
C VAL A 50 -22.39 -4.67 -2.40
N ILE A 51 -21.18 -4.19 -2.62
CA ILE A 51 -20.86 -2.92 -3.28
C ILE A 51 -19.74 -3.16 -4.28
N ASP A 52 -19.95 -2.70 -5.52
CA ASP A 52 -18.93 -2.62 -6.57
C ASP A 52 -19.26 -1.38 -7.43
N LEU A 53 -18.77 -0.23 -6.98
CA LEU A 53 -19.05 1.08 -7.56
C LEU A 53 -17.80 1.66 -8.18
N VAL A 54 -17.99 2.33 -9.31
CA VAL A 54 -16.99 3.16 -9.97
C VAL A 54 -17.58 4.51 -10.29
N GLY A 55 -16.76 5.57 -10.28
CA GLY A 55 -17.26 6.90 -10.58
C GLY A 55 -16.18 7.86 -11.02
N GLY A 56 -16.61 8.92 -11.70
CA GLY A 56 -15.76 10.00 -12.18
C GLY A 56 -14.87 9.60 -13.35
N TRP A 57 -13.65 10.14 -13.40
CA TRP A 57 -12.77 10.09 -14.56
C TRP A 57 -11.39 9.51 -14.23
N ALA A 58 -10.84 8.79 -15.20
CA ALA A 58 -9.54 8.15 -15.11
C ALA A 58 -8.38 9.09 -15.50
N ASP A 59 -8.65 10.34 -15.88
CA ASP A 59 -7.66 11.35 -16.28
C ASP A 59 -8.03 12.76 -15.76
N ALA A 60 -7.01 13.64 -15.72
CA ALA A 60 -7.15 15.01 -15.23
C ALA A 60 -8.05 15.86 -16.13
N ASP A 61 -8.04 15.61 -17.44
CA ASP A 61 -8.82 16.35 -18.45
C ASP A 61 -10.28 15.90 -18.50
N ARG A 62 -10.65 14.85 -17.73
CA ARG A 62 -12.01 14.29 -17.65
C ARG A 62 -12.54 13.82 -19.00
N THR A 63 -11.67 13.19 -19.79
CA THR A 63 -12.01 12.66 -21.11
C THR A 63 -12.31 11.17 -21.12
N ARG A 64 -11.82 10.45 -20.12
CA ARG A 64 -11.95 9.01 -19.98
C ARG A 64 -12.64 8.65 -18.65
N LEU A 65 -13.83 8.02 -18.76
CA LEU A 65 -14.57 7.57 -17.58
C LEU A 65 -13.80 6.48 -16.82
N TRP A 66 -13.93 6.49 -15.51
CA TRP A 66 -13.49 5.38 -14.67
C TRP A 66 -14.35 4.14 -14.93
N GLN A 67 -13.74 2.98 -15.15
CA GLN A 67 -14.39 1.71 -15.41
C GLN A 67 -14.11 0.70 -14.28
N THR A 68 -14.84 -0.41 -14.25
CA THR A 68 -14.64 -1.46 -13.24
C THR A 68 -13.27 -2.13 -13.31
N ASP A 69 -12.64 -2.10 -14.48
CA ASP A 69 -11.30 -2.62 -14.74
C ASP A 69 -10.20 -1.54 -14.73
N THR A 70 -10.54 -0.30 -14.35
CA THR A 70 -9.55 0.78 -14.25
C THR A 70 -8.56 0.49 -13.13
N LEU A 71 -7.29 0.38 -13.49
CA LEU A 71 -6.16 0.25 -12.57
C LEU A 71 -5.68 1.63 -12.12
N VAL A 72 -5.20 1.73 -10.92
CA VAL A 72 -4.52 2.93 -10.42
C VAL A 72 -3.44 2.55 -9.42
N ASP A 73 -2.42 3.37 -9.29
CA ASP A 73 -1.42 3.23 -8.23
C ASP A 73 -2.08 3.38 -6.85
N VAL A 74 -2.07 2.30 -6.08
CA VAL A 74 -2.67 2.25 -4.73
C VAL A 74 -1.63 2.43 -3.62
N TYR A 75 -0.40 2.79 -4.01
CA TYR A 75 0.68 3.12 -3.09
C TYR A 75 0.90 2.07 -2.00
N SER A 76 0.91 2.52 -0.76
CA SER A 76 1.25 1.69 0.40
C SER A 76 0.24 0.58 0.74
N VAL A 77 -0.89 0.47 0.04
CA VAL A 77 -1.72 -0.74 0.11
C VAL A 77 -0.90 -1.97 -0.32
N GLY A 78 0.02 -1.80 -1.27
CA GLY A 78 0.96 -2.84 -1.71
C GLY A 78 1.87 -3.39 -0.62
N LYS A 79 2.09 -2.67 0.50
CA LYS A 79 2.91 -3.18 1.61
C LYS A 79 2.30 -4.41 2.27
N ALA A 80 0.99 -4.39 2.53
CA ALA A 80 0.30 -5.56 3.06
C ALA A 80 0.36 -6.75 2.08
N VAL A 81 0.29 -6.44 0.78
CA VAL A 81 0.35 -7.47 -0.26
C VAL A 81 1.73 -8.11 -0.34
N VAL A 82 2.81 -7.33 -0.39
CA VAL A 82 4.17 -7.92 -0.42
C VAL A 82 4.52 -8.62 0.89
N ALA A 83 4.01 -8.14 2.03
CA ALA A 83 4.16 -8.82 3.30
C ALA A 83 3.43 -10.17 3.32
N LEU A 84 2.19 -10.23 2.78
CA LEU A 84 1.47 -11.50 2.59
C LEU A 84 2.32 -12.52 1.84
N LEU A 85 2.97 -12.13 0.74
CA LEU A 85 3.83 -13.04 -0.04
C LEU A 85 5.02 -13.58 0.77
N ALA A 86 5.61 -12.77 1.65
CA ALA A 86 6.68 -13.21 2.55
C ALA A 86 6.15 -14.09 3.69
N LEU A 87 4.98 -13.76 4.26
CA LEU A 87 4.33 -14.56 5.30
C LEU A 87 3.89 -15.94 4.79
N GLN A 88 3.52 -16.07 3.51
CA GLN A 88 3.28 -17.38 2.90
C GLN A 88 4.54 -18.25 2.92
N LEU A 89 5.73 -17.67 2.73
CA LEU A 89 6.99 -18.41 2.83
C LEU A 89 7.28 -18.86 4.29
N VAL A 90 6.76 -18.13 5.27
CA VAL A 90 6.80 -18.56 6.69
C VAL A 90 5.86 -19.74 6.91
N ASP A 91 4.63 -19.68 6.44
CA ASP A 91 3.67 -20.80 6.52
C ASP A 91 4.16 -22.05 5.77
N GLU A 92 4.86 -21.86 4.65
CA GLU A 92 5.50 -22.92 3.88
C GLU A 92 6.73 -23.52 4.59
N GLY A 93 7.17 -22.94 5.73
CA GLY A 93 8.36 -23.36 6.46
C GLY A 93 9.69 -23.11 5.73
N ARG A 94 9.70 -22.22 4.75
CA ARG A 94 10.90 -21.88 3.97
C ARG A 94 11.79 -20.84 4.65
N ILE A 95 11.21 -20.01 5.51
CA ILE A 95 11.86 -19.06 6.42
C ILE A 95 11.09 -19.02 7.73
N ALA A 96 11.73 -18.60 8.82
CA ALA A 96 11.06 -18.31 10.07
C ALA A 96 11.09 -16.79 10.36
N LEU A 97 10.09 -16.29 11.11
CA LEU A 97 10.01 -14.86 11.44
C LEU A 97 11.25 -14.34 12.17
N ASP A 98 11.84 -15.18 13.03
CA ASP A 98 12.97 -14.80 13.85
C ASP A 98 14.33 -15.21 13.23
N ASP A 99 14.32 -15.77 12.01
CA ASP A 99 15.55 -15.97 11.25
C ASP A 99 16.18 -14.63 10.89
N PRO A 100 17.53 -14.49 10.95
CA PRO A 100 18.23 -13.35 10.40
C PRO A 100 17.92 -13.19 8.90
N VAL A 101 17.67 -11.98 8.43
CA VAL A 101 17.57 -11.69 6.98
C VAL A 101 18.78 -12.20 6.23
N ALA A 102 19.97 -12.11 6.84
CA ALA A 102 21.23 -12.60 6.30
C ALA A 102 21.28 -14.11 6.04
N SER A 103 20.39 -14.90 6.64
CA SER A 103 20.32 -16.36 6.38
C SER A 103 19.89 -16.67 4.94
N VAL A 104 19.09 -15.79 4.33
CA VAL A 104 18.64 -15.92 2.94
C VAL A 104 19.23 -14.83 2.02
N TRP A 105 19.73 -13.76 2.63
CA TRP A 105 20.33 -12.61 1.95
C TRP A 105 21.66 -12.22 2.62
N PRO A 106 22.77 -12.98 2.39
CA PRO A 106 24.04 -12.81 3.10
C PRO A 106 24.60 -11.38 3.05
N GLU A 107 24.46 -10.68 1.92
CA GLU A 107 24.94 -9.31 1.74
C GLU A 107 24.22 -8.31 2.65
N PHE A 108 23.04 -8.64 3.13
CA PHE A 108 22.28 -7.78 4.04
C PHE A 108 22.96 -7.65 5.43
N ALA A 109 23.84 -8.58 5.82
CA ALA A 109 24.61 -8.47 7.06
C ALA A 109 25.54 -7.26 7.09
N ALA A 110 25.87 -6.67 5.93
CA ALA A 110 26.79 -5.54 5.84
C ALA A 110 26.34 -4.35 6.72
N GLY A 111 27.31 -3.58 7.24
CA GLY A 111 27.08 -2.38 8.01
C GLY A 111 26.48 -2.62 9.42
N GLY A 112 26.59 -3.83 9.97
CA GLY A 112 26.10 -4.15 11.33
C GLY A 112 24.63 -4.54 11.38
N LYS A 113 24.11 -5.17 10.30
CA LYS A 113 22.71 -5.65 10.21
C LYS A 113 22.54 -7.14 10.36
N GLU A 114 23.57 -7.85 10.82
CA GLU A 114 23.55 -9.32 11.00
C GLU A 114 22.45 -9.81 11.95
N SER A 115 22.02 -8.97 12.90
CA SER A 115 20.95 -9.26 13.86
C SER A 115 19.54 -8.92 13.36
N ALA A 116 19.42 -8.31 12.16
CA ALA A 116 18.13 -7.97 11.60
C ALA A 116 17.37 -9.24 11.21
N THR A 117 16.18 -9.45 11.79
CA THR A 117 15.34 -10.62 11.50
C THR A 117 14.28 -10.32 10.44
N ILE A 118 13.68 -11.38 9.88
CA ILE A 118 12.50 -11.29 8.99
C ILE A 118 11.38 -10.51 9.69
N ARG A 119 11.13 -10.78 10.99
CA ARG A 119 10.18 -10.04 11.82
C ARG A 119 10.50 -8.56 11.87
N HIS A 120 11.76 -8.18 12.10
CA HIS A 120 12.19 -6.79 12.11
C HIS A 120 11.93 -6.09 10.78
N ALA A 121 12.16 -6.79 9.66
CA ALA A 121 11.86 -6.29 8.33
C ALA A 121 10.35 -6.03 8.15
N LEU A 122 9.50 -7.00 8.50
CA LEU A 122 8.05 -6.94 8.34
C LEU A 122 7.39 -5.86 9.22
N CYS A 123 7.90 -5.60 10.44
CA CYS A 123 7.31 -4.63 11.37
C CYS A 123 8.07 -3.29 11.45
N HIS A 124 8.85 -2.94 10.42
CA HIS A 124 9.55 -1.66 10.30
C HIS A 124 10.67 -1.40 11.34
N ARG A 125 11.31 -2.45 11.84
CA ARG A 125 12.38 -2.37 12.85
C ARG A 125 13.77 -2.74 12.30
N ALA A 126 13.92 -3.02 11.02
CA ALA A 126 15.19 -3.43 10.42
C ALA A 126 16.28 -2.34 10.36
N GLY A 127 15.94 -1.09 10.67
CA GLY A 127 16.91 0.01 10.71
C GLY A 127 17.29 0.62 9.35
N VAL A 128 16.60 0.27 8.28
CA VAL A 128 16.91 0.72 6.90
C VAL A 128 15.76 1.47 6.22
N PRO A 129 15.14 2.47 6.87
CA PRO A 129 14.03 3.21 6.28
C PRO A 129 14.46 4.07 5.09
N ALA A 130 15.76 4.35 4.95
CA ALA A 130 16.34 5.17 3.89
C ALA A 130 17.73 4.66 3.49
N ILE A 131 18.01 4.65 2.19
CA ILE A 131 19.34 4.36 1.63
C ILE A 131 20.21 5.62 1.78
N ARG A 132 21.45 5.45 2.25
CA ARG A 132 22.34 6.59 2.57
C ARG A 132 23.10 7.14 1.38
N ILE A 133 23.50 6.27 0.43
CA ILE A 133 24.20 6.68 -0.78
C ILE A 133 23.24 7.38 -1.76
N PRO A 134 23.70 8.43 -2.46
CA PRO A 134 22.89 9.07 -3.48
C PRO A 134 22.54 8.09 -4.60
N LEU A 135 21.25 8.07 -4.99
CA LEU A 135 20.72 7.28 -6.10
C LEU A 135 19.97 8.19 -7.07
N THR A 136 19.89 7.75 -8.31
CA THR A 136 19.18 8.43 -9.39
C THR A 136 17.90 7.67 -9.78
N ASN A 137 17.03 8.30 -10.58
CA ASN A 137 15.87 7.58 -11.13
C ASN A 137 16.27 6.46 -12.10
N ALA A 138 17.47 6.50 -12.69
CA ALA A 138 17.96 5.38 -13.49
C ALA A 138 18.22 4.14 -12.60
N ASP A 139 18.76 4.35 -11.39
CA ASP A 139 18.97 3.27 -10.43
C ASP A 139 17.64 2.68 -9.94
N LEU A 140 16.60 3.53 -9.83
CA LEU A 140 15.26 3.10 -9.38
C LEU A 140 14.64 2.03 -10.29
N TRP A 141 14.95 2.06 -11.56
CA TRP A 141 14.40 1.10 -12.54
C TRP A 141 15.09 -0.26 -12.50
N GLU A 142 16.22 -0.36 -11.80
CA GLU A 142 17.06 -1.55 -11.74
C GLU A 142 16.94 -2.24 -10.38
N TRP A 143 16.16 -3.32 -10.32
CA TRP A 143 15.89 -4.09 -9.10
C TRP A 143 17.16 -4.46 -8.33
N ASP A 144 18.17 -4.99 -9.03
CA ASP A 144 19.40 -5.44 -8.40
C ASP A 144 20.22 -4.26 -7.83
N THR A 145 20.23 -3.12 -8.51
CA THR A 145 20.88 -1.90 -8.03
C THR A 145 20.25 -1.42 -6.74
N MET A 146 18.91 -1.34 -6.69
CA MET A 146 18.16 -0.90 -5.51
C MET A 146 18.35 -1.85 -4.32
N THR A 147 18.27 -3.15 -4.56
CA THR A 147 18.45 -4.15 -3.49
C THR A 147 19.90 -4.22 -3.01
N ALA A 148 20.89 -4.09 -3.89
CA ALA A 148 22.30 -4.01 -3.50
C ALA A 148 22.60 -2.74 -2.68
N ALA A 149 22.09 -1.58 -3.09
CA ALA A 149 22.24 -0.33 -2.34
C ALA A 149 21.59 -0.42 -0.94
N LEU A 150 20.43 -1.05 -0.85
CA LEU A 150 19.75 -1.30 0.41
C LEU A 150 20.55 -2.24 1.34
N ALA A 151 21.07 -3.33 0.80
CA ALA A 151 21.89 -4.29 1.53
C ALA A 151 23.20 -3.66 2.04
N ALA A 152 23.83 -2.79 1.26
CA ALA A 152 25.07 -2.10 1.62
C ALA A 152 24.87 -0.93 2.61
N THR A 153 23.62 -0.44 2.75
CA THR A 153 23.31 0.70 3.62
C THR A 153 23.57 0.37 5.09
N GLU A 154 24.35 1.23 5.79
CA GLU A 154 24.44 1.19 7.25
C GLU A 154 23.06 1.53 7.86
N PRO A 155 22.63 0.80 8.91
CA PRO A 155 21.36 1.08 9.54
C PRO A 155 21.34 2.44 10.22
N TRP A 156 20.15 3.04 10.35
CA TRP A 156 19.93 4.31 11.07
C TRP A 156 19.87 4.10 12.58
N TRP A 157 19.60 2.88 13.01
CA TRP A 157 19.65 2.39 14.39
C TRP A 157 19.94 0.90 14.38
N GLU A 158 20.38 0.35 15.50
CA GLU A 158 20.57 -1.07 15.70
C GLU A 158 19.23 -1.83 15.43
N PRO A 159 19.21 -2.83 14.52
CA PRO A 159 18.00 -3.56 14.20
C PRO A 159 17.28 -4.08 15.45
N GLY A 160 15.96 -3.88 15.50
CA GLY A 160 15.15 -4.29 16.64
C GLY A 160 15.04 -3.28 17.79
N THR A 161 15.88 -2.23 17.88
CA THR A 161 15.84 -1.28 19.00
C THR A 161 14.86 -0.12 18.82
N GLN A 162 14.61 0.28 17.57
CA GLN A 162 13.68 1.37 17.22
C GLN A 162 12.83 0.96 16.03
N HIS A 163 11.85 1.77 15.69
CA HIS A 163 11.12 1.64 14.45
C HIS A 163 10.96 2.99 13.74
N ALA A 164 10.91 2.97 12.43
CA ALA A 164 10.37 4.05 11.61
C ALA A 164 9.79 3.45 10.33
N TYR A 165 8.75 4.06 9.82
CA TYR A 165 8.09 3.63 8.60
C TYR A 165 9.07 3.55 7.43
N HIS A 166 9.36 2.35 6.94
CA HIS A 166 10.18 2.12 5.75
C HIS A 166 9.34 2.47 4.52
N THR A 167 9.19 3.78 4.26
CA THR A 167 8.20 4.32 3.30
C THR A 167 8.31 3.64 1.94
N ASN A 168 9.50 3.62 1.37
CA ASN A 168 9.76 3.06 0.04
C ASN A 168 10.66 1.83 0.09
N THR A 169 11.66 1.81 0.96
CA THR A 169 12.60 0.69 1.09
C THR A 169 11.94 -0.62 1.49
N TYR A 170 10.76 -0.59 2.12
CA TYR A 170 9.99 -1.77 2.52
C TYR A 170 9.78 -2.75 1.36
N GLY A 171 9.41 -2.25 0.19
CA GLY A 171 9.16 -3.08 -0.98
C GLY A 171 10.41 -3.84 -1.46
N HIS A 172 11.55 -3.15 -1.51
CA HIS A 172 12.82 -3.78 -1.88
C HIS A 172 13.39 -4.68 -0.78
N LEU A 173 13.12 -4.36 0.50
CA LEU A 173 13.52 -5.19 1.64
C LEU A 173 12.77 -6.52 1.65
N ILE A 174 11.45 -6.47 1.71
CA ILE A 174 10.62 -7.69 1.75
C ILE A 174 10.68 -8.43 0.40
N GLY A 175 10.59 -7.69 -0.71
CA GLY A 175 10.73 -8.28 -2.04
C GLY A 175 12.10 -8.90 -2.30
N GLY A 176 13.16 -8.32 -1.72
CA GLY A 176 14.52 -8.88 -1.77
C GLY A 176 14.64 -10.21 -1.04
N ILE A 177 13.96 -10.36 0.10
CA ILE A 177 13.83 -11.62 0.84
C ILE A 177 13.09 -12.66 -0.02
N ILE A 178 11.91 -12.27 -0.56
CA ILE A 178 11.11 -13.14 -1.43
C ILE A 178 11.94 -13.64 -2.61
N HIS A 179 12.60 -12.73 -3.32
CA HIS A 179 13.39 -13.06 -4.50
C HIS A 179 14.51 -14.08 -4.19
N ARG A 180 15.21 -13.91 -3.08
CA ARG A 180 16.30 -14.83 -2.69
C ARG A 180 15.81 -16.20 -2.26
N VAL A 181 14.65 -16.26 -1.63
CA VAL A 181 14.04 -17.52 -1.20
C VAL A 181 13.43 -18.28 -2.38
N THR A 182 12.82 -17.56 -3.35
CA THR A 182 12.02 -18.20 -4.42
C THR A 182 12.70 -18.21 -5.77
N GLY A 183 13.61 -17.27 -6.05
CA GLY A 183 14.12 -16.96 -7.37
C GLY A 183 13.17 -16.08 -8.21
N GLU A 184 11.98 -15.74 -7.69
CA GLU A 184 10.96 -14.96 -8.38
C GLU A 184 10.92 -13.52 -7.85
N LEU A 185 10.70 -12.56 -8.74
CA LEU A 185 10.40 -11.20 -8.31
C LEU A 185 8.99 -11.12 -7.68
N PRO A 186 8.74 -10.15 -6.78
CA PRO A 186 7.46 -10.02 -6.08
C PRO A 186 6.24 -9.97 -7.00
N GLY A 187 6.33 -9.30 -8.15
CA GLY A 187 5.23 -9.20 -9.10
C GLY A 187 4.84 -10.55 -9.71
N THR A 188 5.82 -11.41 -10.03
CA THR A 188 5.56 -12.77 -10.53
C THR A 188 4.84 -13.60 -9.46
N ARG A 189 5.39 -13.60 -8.22
CA ARG A 189 4.75 -14.33 -7.12
C ARG A 189 3.37 -13.76 -6.77
N LEU A 190 3.15 -12.45 -6.88
CA LEU A 190 1.84 -11.85 -6.67
C LEU A 190 0.78 -12.43 -7.60
N GLN A 191 1.09 -12.67 -8.87
CA GLN A 191 0.11 -13.21 -9.81
C GLN A 191 -0.33 -14.63 -9.44
N SER A 192 0.55 -15.46 -8.88
CA SER A 192 0.18 -16.80 -8.40
C SER A 192 -0.84 -16.77 -7.25
N VAL A 193 -0.94 -15.66 -6.52
CA VAL A 193 -1.92 -15.44 -5.45
C VAL A 193 -3.15 -14.71 -5.98
N ALA A 194 -2.96 -13.70 -6.80
CA ALA A 194 -4.02 -12.81 -7.29
C ALA A 194 -4.95 -13.49 -8.30
N GLU A 195 -4.39 -14.25 -9.25
CA GLU A 195 -5.15 -14.92 -10.30
C GLU A 195 -6.21 -15.90 -9.75
N PRO A 196 -5.91 -16.81 -8.80
CA PRO A 196 -6.93 -17.71 -8.21
C PRO A 196 -8.02 -16.98 -7.42
N LEU A 197 -7.76 -15.75 -6.98
CA LEU A 197 -8.75 -14.89 -6.31
C LEU A 197 -9.56 -14.05 -7.30
N GLY A 198 -9.16 -14.02 -8.57
CA GLY A 198 -9.65 -13.05 -9.54
C GLY A 198 -9.34 -11.61 -9.12
N ALA A 199 -8.27 -11.39 -8.36
CA ALA A 199 -7.87 -10.08 -7.87
C ALA A 199 -7.00 -9.38 -8.93
N ASP A 200 -7.51 -8.28 -9.47
CA ASP A 200 -6.78 -7.47 -10.44
C ASP A 200 -5.87 -6.48 -9.69
N ILE A 201 -4.67 -6.97 -9.36
CA ILE A 201 -3.63 -6.26 -8.63
C ILE A 201 -2.25 -6.65 -9.13
N TRP A 202 -1.37 -5.67 -9.29
CA TRP A 202 -0.08 -5.81 -9.95
C TRP A 202 1.04 -5.11 -9.17
N CYS A 203 2.23 -5.69 -9.26
CA CYS A 203 3.48 -5.03 -8.92
C CYS A 203 4.43 -5.18 -10.13
N GLY A 204 4.72 -4.06 -10.81
CA GLY A 204 5.29 -4.10 -12.15
C GLY A 204 4.22 -4.43 -13.19
N LEU A 205 3.53 -3.38 -13.66
CA LEU A 205 2.39 -3.52 -14.57
C LEU A 205 2.87 -3.82 -16.00
N PRO A 206 2.42 -4.92 -16.63
CA PRO A 206 2.73 -5.23 -18.02
C PRO A 206 2.25 -4.11 -18.97
N GLU A 207 2.96 -3.92 -20.08
CA GLU A 207 2.63 -2.86 -21.05
C GLU A 207 1.18 -2.95 -21.55
N VAL A 208 0.68 -4.15 -21.79
CA VAL A 208 -0.69 -4.39 -22.28
C VAL A 208 -1.76 -3.90 -21.29
N GLU A 209 -1.45 -3.88 -20.00
CA GLU A 209 -2.36 -3.46 -18.93
C GLU A 209 -2.32 -1.95 -18.69
N GLN A 210 -1.26 -1.27 -19.15
CA GLN A 210 -1.07 0.16 -18.89
C GLN A 210 -2.15 1.05 -19.53
N ALA A 211 -2.80 0.57 -20.60
CA ALA A 211 -3.90 1.30 -21.24
C ALA A 211 -5.12 1.48 -20.30
N ARG A 212 -5.30 0.57 -19.33
CA ARG A 212 -6.38 0.65 -18.32
C ARG A 212 -6.02 1.53 -17.12
N CYS A 213 -4.77 1.97 -17.00
CA CYS A 213 -4.34 2.77 -15.87
C CYS A 213 -4.98 4.16 -15.87
N ALA A 214 -5.51 4.56 -14.73
CA ALA A 214 -5.84 5.94 -14.48
C ALA A 214 -4.57 6.79 -14.35
N GLU A 215 -4.68 8.05 -14.70
CA GLU A 215 -3.69 9.06 -14.40
C GLU A 215 -3.76 9.43 -12.91
N VAL A 216 -2.64 9.42 -12.22
CA VAL A 216 -2.55 9.94 -10.86
C VAL A 216 -2.42 11.45 -10.89
N ILE A 217 -3.32 12.12 -10.18
CA ILE A 217 -3.45 13.57 -10.14
C ILE A 217 -3.07 14.04 -8.74
N TRP A 218 -1.95 14.73 -8.60
CA TRP A 218 -1.53 15.28 -7.32
C TRP A 218 -2.26 16.60 -7.01
N ALA A 219 -2.93 16.66 -5.85
CA ALA A 219 -3.58 17.87 -5.37
C ALA A 219 -2.59 19.00 -5.00
N LEU A 220 -1.37 18.63 -4.64
CA LEU A 220 -0.27 19.58 -4.44
C LEU A 220 0.29 19.94 -5.81
N GLY A 221 0.37 21.23 -6.10
CA GLY A 221 1.10 21.73 -7.26
C GLY A 221 2.59 21.37 -7.23
N GLU A 222 3.41 22.11 -7.95
CA GLU A 222 4.85 21.90 -7.93
C GLU A 222 5.40 21.95 -6.51
N MET A 223 6.16 20.91 -6.16
CA MET A 223 6.86 20.90 -4.86
C MET A 223 7.97 21.94 -4.86
N PRO A 224 8.17 22.63 -3.73
CA PRO A 224 9.35 23.49 -3.58
C PRO A 224 10.63 22.64 -3.71
N PRO A 225 11.75 23.24 -4.16
CA PRO A 225 13.02 22.55 -4.19
C PRO A 225 13.34 21.97 -2.80
N LEU A 226 13.72 20.69 -2.79
CA LEU A 226 14.15 20.03 -1.55
C LEU A 226 15.52 20.56 -1.13
N PRO A 227 15.78 20.69 0.19
CA PRO A 227 17.11 21.00 0.66
C PRO A 227 18.12 19.92 0.26
N ASP A 228 19.38 20.27 0.15
CA ASP A 228 20.44 19.28 -0.03
C ASP A 228 20.47 18.34 1.19
N PRO A 229 20.29 17.02 1.00
CA PRO A 229 20.23 16.07 2.11
C PRO A 229 21.52 16.05 2.96
N ASP A 230 22.67 16.46 2.41
CA ASP A 230 23.92 16.53 3.15
C ASP A 230 23.97 17.74 4.12
N THR A 231 23.06 18.69 3.98
CA THR A 231 22.88 19.80 4.94
C THR A 231 21.97 19.42 6.11
N LEU A 232 21.27 18.28 6.03
CA LEU A 232 20.35 17.80 7.06
C LEU A 232 21.02 16.78 7.99
N LEU A 233 20.54 16.70 9.23
CA LEU A 233 21.04 15.78 10.24
C LEU A 233 19.90 14.93 10.83
N GLY A 234 20.26 13.77 11.38
CA GLY A 234 19.33 12.90 12.13
C GLY A 234 18.06 12.57 11.36
N ASP A 235 16.93 12.71 12.04
CA ASP A 235 15.60 12.33 11.51
C ASP A 235 15.19 13.14 10.28
N ALA A 236 15.62 14.41 10.17
CA ALA A 236 15.30 15.23 8.99
C ALA A 236 15.96 14.68 7.73
N ARG A 237 17.25 14.29 7.82
CA ARG A 237 17.99 13.65 6.72
C ARG A 237 17.36 12.29 6.38
N MET A 238 17.13 11.47 7.39
CA MET A 238 16.50 10.16 7.23
C MET A 238 15.15 10.28 6.53
N THR A 239 14.29 11.19 6.97
CA THR A 239 12.97 11.42 6.39
C THR A 239 13.06 11.84 4.93
N GLN A 240 13.91 12.82 4.60
CA GLN A 240 14.08 13.25 3.22
C GLN A 240 14.57 12.11 2.32
N LEU A 241 15.60 11.37 2.74
CA LEU A 241 16.13 10.24 1.96
C LEU A 241 15.11 9.11 1.83
N SER A 242 14.25 8.88 2.83
CA SER A 242 13.21 7.83 2.76
C SER A 242 12.18 8.09 1.67
N TYR A 243 11.89 9.36 1.37
CA TYR A 243 10.92 9.75 0.35
C TYR A 243 11.55 10.01 -1.01
N PHE A 244 12.77 10.56 -1.06
CA PHE A 244 13.33 11.17 -2.27
C PHE A 244 14.73 10.66 -2.66
N ASN A 245 15.13 9.50 -2.18
CA ASN A 245 16.37 8.87 -2.62
C ASN A 245 16.13 7.40 -3.09
N PRO A 246 15.99 7.19 -4.41
CA PRO A 246 16.07 8.14 -5.55
C PRO A 246 14.96 9.21 -5.58
N PRO A 247 15.11 10.30 -6.35
CA PRO A 247 14.14 11.41 -6.39
C PRO A 247 12.69 10.95 -6.67
N GLY A 248 12.49 10.03 -7.62
CA GLY A 248 11.19 9.48 -7.99
C GLY A 248 10.66 8.37 -7.08
N TYR A 249 11.35 8.02 -5.98
CA TYR A 249 11.01 6.85 -5.15
C TYR A 249 9.61 6.90 -4.54
N SER A 250 9.09 8.10 -4.28
CA SER A 250 7.71 8.32 -3.84
C SER A 250 6.78 8.76 -4.98
N SER A 251 7.08 8.34 -6.21
CA SER A 251 6.30 8.62 -7.42
C SER A 251 6.37 10.05 -7.98
N MET A 252 6.94 10.99 -7.26
CA MET A 252 6.97 12.40 -7.69
C MET A 252 7.68 12.58 -9.03
N GLY A 253 6.96 13.17 -9.98
CA GLY A 253 7.47 13.45 -11.34
C GLY A 253 7.53 12.24 -12.27
N VAL A 254 7.24 11.02 -11.79
CA VAL A 254 7.37 9.78 -12.59
C VAL A 254 6.12 8.90 -12.61
N VAL A 255 5.14 9.12 -11.72
CA VAL A 255 4.01 8.22 -11.45
C VAL A 255 3.18 7.83 -12.68
N ASN A 256 3.04 8.72 -13.65
CA ASN A 256 2.24 8.46 -14.86
C ASN A 256 3.10 7.94 -16.04
N THR A 257 4.40 7.69 -15.82
CA THR A 257 5.27 7.18 -16.89
C THR A 257 5.12 5.67 -17.06
N PRO A 258 5.22 5.14 -18.29
CA PRO A 258 5.26 3.70 -18.53
C PRO A 258 6.35 2.99 -17.75
N GLN A 259 7.50 3.64 -17.58
CA GLN A 259 8.64 3.12 -16.83
C GLN A 259 8.29 2.89 -15.35
N TRP A 260 7.66 3.89 -14.68
CA TRP A 260 7.21 3.74 -13.31
C TRP A 260 6.25 2.56 -13.16
N ARG A 261 5.25 2.48 -14.03
CA ARG A 261 4.24 1.42 -13.98
C ARG A 261 4.84 0.02 -14.14
N ALA A 262 5.84 -0.12 -15.01
CA ALA A 262 6.51 -1.40 -15.28
C ALA A 262 7.51 -1.81 -14.19
N THR A 263 8.06 -0.86 -13.44
CA THR A 263 9.06 -1.14 -12.40
C THR A 263 8.41 -1.78 -11.18
N GLN A 264 9.14 -2.66 -10.49
CA GLN A 264 8.64 -3.27 -9.25
C GLN A 264 9.14 -2.52 -8.02
N ILE A 265 8.24 -1.76 -7.39
CA ILE A 265 8.46 -1.09 -6.10
C ILE A 265 7.29 -1.45 -5.20
N PRO A 266 7.23 -2.68 -4.66
CA PRO A 266 6.02 -3.25 -4.04
C PRO A 266 5.39 -2.39 -2.93
N SER A 267 6.17 -1.52 -2.31
CA SER A 267 5.71 -0.60 -1.26
C SER A 267 5.01 0.65 -1.77
N THR A 268 5.12 0.96 -3.08
CA THR A 268 4.80 2.31 -3.57
C THR A 268 4.07 2.32 -4.91
N ASN A 269 4.33 1.37 -5.82
CA ASN A 269 3.73 1.36 -7.15
C ASN A 269 2.91 0.12 -7.48
N SER A 270 2.23 -0.44 -6.48
CA SER A 270 1.22 -1.47 -6.76
C SER A 270 0.01 -0.84 -7.45
N HIS A 271 -0.42 -1.42 -8.57
CA HIS A 271 -1.57 -0.97 -9.33
C HIS A 271 -2.72 -1.96 -9.12
N ALA A 272 -3.91 -1.47 -8.80
CA ALA A 272 -5.05 -2.33 -8.53
C ALA A 272 -6.38 -1.69 -8.91
N THR A 273 -7.40 -2.53 -9.12
CA THR A 273 -8.79 -2.13 -9.02
C THR A 273 -9.25 -2.19 -7.55
N ALA A 274 -10.33 -1.49 -7.21
CA ALA A 274 -10.93 -1.60 -5.88
C ALA A 274 -11.37 -3.05 -5.56
N ALA A 275 -11.94 -3.73 -6.54
CA ALA A 275 -12.33 -5.14 -6.42
C ALA A 275 -11.11 -6.05 -6.21
N GLY A 276 -9.99 -5.78 -6.88
CA GLY A 276 -8.73 -6.51 -6.69
C GLY A 276 -8.23 -6.41 -5.25
N ILE A 277 -8.24 -5.20 -4.67
CA ILE A 277 -7.89 -5.00 -3.26
C ILE A 277 -8.84 -5.79 -2.36
N ALA A 278 -10.15 -5.62 -2.50
CA ALA A 278 -11.14 -6.26 -1.65
C ALA A 278 -11.02 -7.79 -1.68
N ARG A 279 -10.74 -8.40 -2.85
CA ARG A 279 -10.56 -9.85 -3.00
C ARG A 279 -9.32 -10.40 -2.29
N ILE A 280 -8.22 -9.64 -2.24
CA ILE A 280 -7.05 -10.01 -1.42
C ILE A 280 -7.46 -10.08 0.06
N TYR A 281 -8.15 -9.05 0.56
CA TYR A 281 -8.59 -9.03 1.96
C TYR A 281 -9.67 -10.07 2.26
N GLN A 282 -10.56 -10.37 1.30
CA GLN A 282 -11.48 -11.49 1.41
C GLN A 282 -10.75 -12.83 1.55
N GLY A 283 -9.72 -13.05 0.75
CA GLY A 283 -8.90 -14.26 0.86
C GLY A 283 -8.21 -14.42 2.21
N LEU A 284 -7.92 -13.32 2.91
CA LEU A 284 -7.38 -13.33 4.28
C LEU A 284 -8.44 -13.66 5.34
N LEU A 285 -9.72 -13.37 5.08
CA LEU A 285 -10.84 -13.76 5.95
C LEU A 285 -11.22 -15.24 5.83
N GLU A 286 -10.86 -15.90 4.74
CA GLU A 286 -11.12 -17.31 4.55
C GLU A 286 -10.06 -18.15 5.28
N PRO A 287 -10.44 -18.95 6.32
CA PRO A 287 -9.49 -19.66 7.16
C PRO A 287 -8.52 -20.54 6.36
N GLY A 288 -7.22 -20.31 6.53
CA GLY A 288 -6.17 -21.11 5.89
C GLY A 288 -6.01 -20.93 4.38
N ARG A 289 -6.76 -20.03 3.73
CA ARG A 289 -6.68 -19.84 2.27
C ARG A 289 -5.39 -19.16 1.83
N LEU A 290 -5.03 -18.05 2.47
CA LEU A 290 -3.83 -17.28 2.14
C LEU A 290 -2.75 -17.41 3.20
N LEU A 291 -3.14 -17.47 4.47
CA LEU A 291 -2.27 -17.68 5.63
C LEU A 291 -2.98 -18.61 6.63
N SER A 292 -2.21 -19.33 7.42
CA SER A 292 -2.75 -20.04 8.59
C SER A 292 -3.36 -19.02 9.57
N GLU A 293 -4.41 -19.43 10.29
CA GLU A 293 -5.09 -18.56 11.26
C GLU A 293 -4.12 -18.05 12.34
N ALA A 294 -3.20 -18.91 12.79
CA ALA A 294 -2.20 -18.55 13.79
C ALA A 294 -1.27 -17.44 13.28
N LEU A 295 -0.75 -17.59 12.05
CA LEU A 295 0.15 -16.60 11.47
C LEU A 295 -0.58 -15.29 11.12
N LEU A 296 -1.81 -15.37 10.62
CA LEU A 296 -2.63 -14.16 10.37
C LEU A 296 -2.89 -13.39 11.67
N SER A 297 -3.27 -14.09 12.75
CA SER A 297 -3.47 -13.49 14.07
C SER A 297 -2.20 -12.81 14.59
N GLU A 298 -1.04 -13.46 14.43
CA GLU A 298 0.25 -12.85 14.79
C GLU A 298 0.59 -11.65 13.91
N ALA A 299 0.40 -11.77 12.61
CA ALA A 299 0.73 -10.72 11.63
C ALA A 299 -0.13 -9.45 11.78
N THR A 300 -1.35 -9.59 12.25
CA THR A 300 -2.29 -8.47 12.45
C THR A 300 -2.29 -7.92 13.88
N SER A 301 -1.55 -8.57 14.81
CA SER A 301 -1.33 -8.06 16.16
C SER A 301 -0.25 -6.97 16.21
N PRO A 302 -0.23 -6.10 17.24
CA PRO A 302 0.83 -5.10 17.43
C PRO A 302 2.21 -5.75 17.58
N GLN A 303 3.14 -5.45 16.66
CA GLN A 303 4.53 -5.93 16.67
C GLN A 303 5.52 -4.80 16.97
N SER A 304 5.20 -3.57 16.55
CA SER A 304 5.95 -2.38 16.96
C SER A 304 5.00 -1.21 17.21
N VAL A 305 5.21 -0.53 18.34
CA VAL A 305 4.35 0.58 18.81
C VAL A 305 5.23 1.73 19.30
N GLY A 306 4.87 2.95 18.96
CA GLY A 306 5.56 4.15 19.44
C GLY A 306 5.64 5.25 18.38
N TYR A 307 6.42 6.28 18.71
CA TYR A 307 6.61 7.43 17.83
C TYR A 307 7.44 7.05 16.59
N CYS A 308 6.94 7.41 15.43
CA CYS A 308 7.62 7.23 14.15
C CYS A 308 8.16 8.58 13.65
N PRO A 309 9.50 8.78 13.59
CA PRO A 309 10.08 10.06 13.19
C PRO A 309 9.75 10.42 11.71
N ILE A 310 9.60 9.44 10.84
CA ILE A 310 9.27 9.69 9.43
C ILE A 310 7.82 10.16 9.25
N LEU A 311 6.89 9.62 10.04
CA LEU A 311 5.48 10.00 9.96
C LEU A 311 5.12 11.15 10.90
N GLY A 312 5.97 11.45 11.89
CA GLY A 312 5.75 12.51 12.88
C GLY A 312 4.59 12.21 13.84
N GLU A 313 4.27 10.93 14.06
CA GLU A 313 3.13 10.51 14.87
C GLU A 313 3.37 9.15 15.55
N GLU A 314 2.58 8.88 16.60
CA GLU A 314 2.49 7.54 17.18
C GLU A 314 1.86 6.57 16.18
N VAL A 315 2.47 5.40 16.02
CA VAL A 315 2.02 4.37 15.10
C VAL A 315 2.06 2.98 15.72
N THR A 316 1.24 2.10 15.17
CA THR A 316 1.27 0.66 15.45
C THR A 316 1.43 -0.08 14.12
N PHE A 317 2.38 -0.99 14.06
CA PHE A 317 2.59 -1.90 12.94
C PHE A 317 2.47 -3.35 13.39
N GLY A 318 1.79 -4.16 12.60
CA GLY A 318 1.89 -5.62 12.61
C GLY A 318 2.99 -6.09 11.66
N LEU A 319 2.94 -7.34 11.19
CA LEU A 319 3.86 -7.86 10.18
C LEU A 319 3.36 -7.50 8.77
N GLY A 320 3.56 -6.24 8.38
CA GLY A 320 3.13 -5.69 7.09
C GLY A 320 1.68 -5.24 7.04
N PHE A 321 0.85 -5.65 7.97
CA PHE A 321 -0.48 -5.12 8.19
C PHE A 321 -0.46 -4.02 9.26
N LYS A 322 -1.45 -3.15 9.21
CA LYS A 322 -1.72 -2.20 10.29
C LYS A 322 -2.93 -2.72 11.08
N PRO A 323 -2.77 -2.97 12.39
CA PRO A 323 -3.94 -3.15 13.25
C PRO A 323 -4.78 -1.88 13.29
N THR A 324 -6.08 -2.03 13.50
CA THR A 324 -6.94 -0.87 13.81
C THR A 324 -6.46 -0.18 15.08
N THR A 325 -6.57 1.15 15.11
CA THR A 325 -6.24 1.96 16.28
C THR A 325 -7.26 3.09 16.40
N GLU A 326 -7.44 3.65 17.59
CA GLU A 326 -8.34 4.80 17.80
C GLU A 326 -8.04 5.96 16.83
N ARG A 327 -6.75 6.21 16.59
CA ARG A 327 -6.31 7.27 15.66
C ARG A 327 -6.54 6.91 14.18
N ARG A 328 -6.41 5.64 13.83
CA ARG A 328 -6.46 5.12 12.46
C ARG A 328 -7.36 3.88 12.38
N PRO A 329 -8.68 4.06 12.59
CA PRO A 329 -9.59 2.93 12.58
C PRO A 329 -9.85 2.38 11.17
N PHE A 330 -10.05 1.07 11.09
CA PHE A 330 -10.63 0.34 9.96
C PHE A 330 -12.07 -0.09 10.25
N GLY A 331 -12.85 0.76 10.88
CA GLY A 331 -14.16 0.46 11.42
C GLY A 331 -14.16 0.37 12.94
N PRO A 332 -15.29 -0.03 13.57
CA PRO A 332 -15.43 -0.06 15.02
C PRO A 332 -14.81 -1.29 15.68
N ASN A 333 -14.58 -2.37 14.94
CA ASN A 333 -14.16 -3.65 15.50
C ASN A 333 -12.63 -3.71 15.71
N PRO A 334 -12.18 -4.12 16.91
CA PRO A 334 -10.75 -4.09 17.26
C PRO A 334 -9.89 -5.12 16.52
N ALA A 335 -10.51 -6.16 15.96
CA ALA A 335 -9.81 -7.18 15.17
C ALA A 335 -9.55 -6.74 13.72
N SER A 336 -10.09 -5.59 13.28
CA SER A 336 -9.91 -5.09 11.92
C SER A 336 -8.46 -4.74 11.64
N PHE A 337 -7.99 -5.05 10.44
CA PHE A 337 -6.64 -4.79 9.98
C PHE A 337 -6.60 -4.46 8.49
N GLY A 338 -5.59 -3.73 8.07
CA GLY A 338 -5.49 -3.33 6.67
C GLY A 338 -4.24 -2.52 6.36
N HIS A 339 -4.29 -1.78 5.27
CA HIS A 339 -3.27 -0.79 4.97
C HIS A 339 -3.84 0.38 4.18
N PHE A 340 -3.35 1.59 4.51
CA PHE A 340 -3.68 2.82 3.79
C PHE A 340 -2.63 3.10 2.71
N GLY A 341 -3.07 3.63 1.57
CA GLY A 341 -2.21 4.22 0.55
C GLY A 341 -2.17 5.74 0.63
N THR A 342 -1.14 6.34 0.05
CA THR A 342 -1.04 7.79 -0.12
C THR A 342 -2.25 8.29 -0.90
N GLY A 343 -2.84 9.38 -0.44
CA GLY A 343 -4.03 9.97 -1.07
C GLY A 343 -5.37 9.40 -0.58
N GLY A 344 -5.36 8.28 0.14
CA GLY A 344 -6.56 7.69 0.73
C GLY A 344 -6.98 6.35 0.16
N ALA A 345 -6.21 5.75 -0.76
CA ALA A 345 -6.42 4.36 -1.15
C ALA A 345 -6.41 3.48 0.09
N LEU A 346 -7.24 2.44 0.11
CA LEU A 346 -7.50 1.67 1.31
C LEU A 346 -7.86 0.23 0.98
N GLY A 347 -7.25 -0.70 1.70
CA GLY A 347 -7.66 -2.08 1.78
C GLY A 347 -7.73 -2.51 3.24
N PHE A 348 -8.80 -3.16 3.66
CA PHE A 348 -8.89 -3.74 4.99
C PHE A 348 -9.82 -4.94 5.05
N ALA A 349 -9.64 -5.75 6.09
CA ALA A 349 -10.54 -6.82 6.51
C ALA A 349 -11.00 -6.58 7.95
N ASP A 350 -12.25 -6.91 8.20
CA ASP A 350 -12.87 -6.96 9.52
C ASP A 350 -13.39 -8.38 9.76
N PRO A 351 -12.68 -9.19 10.55
CA PRO A 351 -13.09 -10.57 10.85
C PRO A 351 -14.41 -10.66 11.63
N ASP A 352 -14.70 -9.69 12.50
CA ASP A 352 -15.90 -9.72 13.34
C ASP A 352 -17.17 -9.44 12.53
N ALA A 353 -17.07 -8.56 11.53
CA ALA A 353 -18.17 -8.21 10.63
C ALA A 353 -18.12 -8.98 9.29
N THR A 354 -17.11 -9.85 9.09
CA THR A 354 -16.86 -10.57 7.83
C THR A 354 -16.81 -9.66 6.60
N VAL A 355 -16.20 -8.46 6.78
CA VAL A 355 -16.10 -7.43 5.75
C VAL A 355 -14.70 -7.41 5.12
N ALA A 356 -14.65 -7.43 3.79
CA ALA A 356 -13.47 -7.08 3.02
C ALA A 356 -13.75 -5.83 2.18
N PHE A 357 -12.83 -4.85 2.26
CA PHE A 357 -13.02 -3.53 1.70
C PHE A 357 -11.85 -3.13 0.81
N GLY A 358 -12.14 -2.59 -0.37
CA GLY A 358 -11.17 -2.01 -1.28
C GLY A 358 -11.64 -0.67 -1.82
N TYR A 359 -10.78 0.35 -1.71
CA TYR A 359 -11.00 1.69 -2.27
C TYR A 359 -9.76 2.17 -3.00
N ALA A 360 -9.92 2.51 -4.26
CA ALA A 360 -8.88 2.99 -5.15
C ALA A 360 -9.31 4.32 -5.77
N MET A 361 -8.40 5.29 -5.86
CA MET A 361 -8.72 6.64 -6.35
C MET A 361 -7.49 7.26 -7.02
N ASN A 362 -7.68 8.23 -7.91
CA ASN A 362 -6.59 8.85 -8.63
C ASN A 362 -6.23 10.27 -8.20
N HIS A 363 -7.08 10.98 -7.46
CA HIS A 363 -6.77 12.32 -6.97
C HIS A 363 -6.09 12.26 -5.60
N VAL A 364 -4.76 12.39 -5.60
CA VAL A 364 -3.92 12.24 -4.42
C VAL A 364 -3.88 13.53 -3.61
N ILE A 365 -4.59 13.54 -2.49
CA ILE A 365 -4.40 14.49 -1.39
C ILE A 365 -3.51 13.75 -0.38
N PRO A 366 -2.27 14.20 -0.08
CA PRO A 366 -1.31 13.38 0.66
C PRO A 366 -1.70 13.18 2.13
N ARG A 367 -2.60 12.23 2.35
CA ARG A 367 -3.09 11.76 3.65
C ARG A 367 -3.49 10.30 3.54
N TRP A 368 -3.32 9.53 4.59
CA TRP A 368 -3.79 8.14 4.66
C TRP A 368 -5.28 8.05 4.90
N GLN A 369 -5.77 8.84 5.85
CA GLN A 369 -7.20 8.98 6.10
C GLN A 369 -7.65 10.40 5.81
N SER A 370 -8.74 10.49 5.10
CA SER A 370 -9.40 11.74 4.75
C SER A 370 -10.91 11.60 4.97
N SER A 371 -11.64 12.69 4.83
CA SER A 371 -13.12 12.63 4.85
C SER A 371 -13.68 11.69 3.76
N ARG A 372 -12.94 11.43 2.68
CA ARG A 372 -13.39 10.52 1.61
C ARG A 372 -13.52 9.07 2.09
N ASN A 373 -12.41 8.46 2.52
CA ASN A 373 -12.44 7.06 2.95
C ASN A 373 -13.17 6.88 4.30
N ARG A 374 -13.06 7.86 5.22
CA ARG A 374 -13.79 7.79 6.50
C ARG A 374 -15.31 7.78 6.31
N SER A 375 -15.86 8.67 5.47
CA SER A 375 -17.30 8.70 5.25
C SER A 375 -17.85 7.41 4.64
N LEU A 376 -17.05 6.73 3.80
CA LEU A 376 -17.43 5.44 3.23
C LEU A 376 -17.46 4.34 4.31
N MET A 377 -16.42 4.28 5.15
CA MET A 377 -16.37 3.32 6.28
C MET A 377 -17.50 3.58 7.27
N ASP A 378 -17.69 4.84 7.69
CA ASP A 378 -18.72 5.20 8.65
C ASP A 378 -20.13 4.86 8.14
N ALA A 379 -20.40 5.11 6.85
CA ALA A 379 -21.66 4.73 6.23
C ALA A 379 -21.83 3.20 6.15
N LEU A 380 -20.78 2.47 5.78
CA LEU A 380 -20.81 1.01 5.73
C LEU A 380 -21.24 0.41 7.07
N TYR A 381 -20.59 0.82 8.17
CA TYR A 381 -20.90 0.26 9.49
C TYR A 381 -22.23 0.74 10.08
N ARG A 382 -22.85 1.77 9.53
CA ARG A 382 -24.24 2.10 9.86
C ARG A 382 -25.27 1.21 9.14
N CYS A 383 -24.87 0.60 8.04
CA CYS A 383 -25.72 -0.28 7.24
C CYS A 383 -25.59 -1.78 7.60
N LEU A 384 -24.52 -2.17 8.29
CA LEU A 384 -24.30 -3.52 8.80
C LEU A 384 -25.14 -3.78 10.06
#